data_e008834a055cdf7ad6d530f143180c4f
#
_entry.id   e008834a055cdf7ad6d530f143180c4f
#
_cell.length_a   1.000
_cell.length_b   1.000
_cell.length_c   1.000
_cell.angle_alpha   90.00
_cell.angle_beta   90.00
_cell.angle_gamma   90.00
#
_symmetry.space_group_name_H-M   'P 1'
#
loop_
_entity.id
_entity.type
_entity.pdbx_description
1 polymer ?
#
loop_
_entity_poly.entity_id
_entity_poly.type
_entity_poly.pdbx_seq_one_letter_code
_entity_poly.pdbx_strand_id
1 'polypeptide(L)'
;MSIPKIGASVRGSRTGRPIMVALDLLGRRTALRLLWELRNGPMTFRALQEACETNARLLNTRLTELKSSGLVGHDVGGYRLTDEGLRLEKAMKPLSDWAGQWAKNNPAAINAVDPRA
;
A
#
# COMPACT_ATOMS: atom_id res chain seq x y z
N MET A 1 -10.15 -0.04 15.04
CA MET A 1 -9.08 -1.01 14.72
C MET A 1 -7.74 -0.36 15.00
N SER A 2 -6.90 -1.00 15.79
CA SER A 2 -5.61 -0.42 16.16
C SER A 2 -4.61 -0.51 15.01
N ILE A 3 -3.68 0.46 14.98
CA ILE A 3 -2.61 0.49 13.99
C ILE A 3 -1.56 -0.54 14.39
N PRO A 4 -1.09 -1.40 13.47
CA PRO A 4 -0.06 -2.40 13.78
C PRO A 4 1.25 -1.74 14.24
N LYS A 5 1.88 -2.31 15.25
CA LYS A 5 3.16 -1.83 15.79
C LYS A 5 4.13 -3.00 15.88
N ILE A 6 5.38 -2.75 15.52
CA ILE A 6 6.44 -3.75 15.63
C ILE A 6 6.57 -4.14 17.10
N GLY A 7 6.67 -5.45 17.36
CA GLY A 7 6.77 -5.99 18.71
C GLY A 7 5.42 -6.25 19.39
N ALA A 8 4.32 -5.76 18.82
CA ALA A 8 2.99 -5.99 19.36
C ALA A 8 2.26 -7.08 18.59
N SER A 9 1.28 -7.72 19.24
CA SER A 9 0.42 -8.68 18.57
C SER A 9 -0.37 -8.00 17.47
N VAL A 10 -0.52 -8.66 16.34
CA VAL A 10 -1.31 -8.17 15.21
C VAL A 10 -2.27 -9.25 14.75
N ARG A 11 -3.17 -8.88 13.83
CA ARG A 11 -4.12 -9.81 13.26
C ARG A 11 -3.37 -10.99 12.62
N GLY A 12 -3.70 -12.21 13.04
CA GLY A 12 -3.09 -13.42 12.51
C GLY A 12 -1.73 -13.77 13.10
N SER A 13 -1.20 -12.98 14.03
CA SER A 13 0.08 -13.28 14.66
C SER A 13 0.16 -12.69 16.05
N ARG A 14 0.74 -13.45 17.00
CA ARG A 14 1.00 -13.01 18.35
C ARG A 14 2.46 -12.64 18.58
N THR A 15 3.33 -12.88 17.58
CA THR A 15 4.78 -12.74 17.78
C THR A 15 5.26 -11.30 17.68
N GLY A 16 4.53 -10.42 16.99
CA GLY A 16 4.96 -9.04 16.76
C GLY A 16 6.19 -8.90 15.90
N ARG A 17 6.61 -9.98 15.21
CA ARG A 17 7.76 -9.92 14.31
C ARG A 17 7.52 -8.88 13.21
N PRO A 18 8.56 -8.12 12.79
CA PRO A 18 8.40 -7.07 11.79
C PRO A 18 7.64 -7.50 10.54
N ILE A 19 7.94 -8.67 9.98
CA ILE A 19 7.24 -9.13 8.77
C ILE A 19 5.74 -9.36 9.03
N MET A 20 5.37 -9.88 10.19
CA MET A 20 3.96 -10.12 10.50
C MET A 20 3.20 -8.80 10.68
N VAL A 21 3.84 -7.82 11.30
CA VAL A 21 3.27 -6.47 11.44
C VAL A 21 3.10 -5.82 10.06
N ALA A 22 4.11 -5.95 9.20
CA ALA A 22 4.04 -5.42 7.85
C ALA A 22 2.90 -6.08 7.07
N LEU A 23 2.76 -7.40 7.15
CA LEU A 23 1.68 -8.11 6.44
C LEU A 23 0.30 -7.67 6.92
N ASP A 24 0.13 -7.45 8.22
CA ASP A 24 -1.15 -6.96 8.74
C ASP A 24 -1.46 -5.56 8.22
N LEU A 25 -0.47 -4.65 8.31
CA LEU A 25 -0.64 -3.27 7.85
C LEU A 25 -0.92 -3.20 6.35
N LEU A 26 -0.07 -3.86 5.56
CA LEU A 26 -0.13 -3.80 4.10
C LEU A 26 -1.25 -4.65 3.52
N GLY A 27 -1.75 -5.62 4.27
CA GLY A 27 -2.86 -6.46 3.87
C GLY A 27 -4.23 -5.80 4.02
N ARG A 28 -4.28 -4.62 4.62
CA ARG A 28 -5.55 -3.88 4.75
C ARG A 28 -5.98 -3.35 3.40
N ARG A 29 -7.28 -3.34 3.19
CA ARG A 29 -7.85 -2.92 1.91
C ARG A 29 -7.32 -1.55 1.49
N THR A 30 -6.84 -1.45 0.26
CA THR A 30 -6.33 -0.22 -0.38
C THR A 30 -4.92 0.19 0.07
N ALA A 31 -4.36 -0.39 1.14
CA ALA A 31 -3.06 0.04 1.66
C ALA A 31 -1.94 -0.04 0.61
N LEU A 32 -1.74 -1.21 0.01
CA LEU A 32 -0.70 -1.39 -1.03
C LEU A 32 -0.99 -0.58 -2.28
N ARG A 33 -2.25 -0.48 -2.68
CA ARG A 33 -2.64 0.33 -3.85
C ARG A 33 -2.28 1.79 -3.61
N LEU A 34 -2.56 2.32 -2.43
CA LEU A 34 -2.26 3.70 -2.07
C LEU A 34 -0.75 3.96 -2.16
N LEU A 35 0.06 3.08 -1.58
CA LEU A 35 1.51 3.20 -1.63
C LEU A 35 2.03 3.13 -3.07
N TRP A 36 1.47 2.24 -3.87
CA TRP A 36 1.82 2.11 -5.28
C TRP A 36 1.52 3.38 -6.06
N GLU A 37 0.36 3.98 -5.83
CA GLU A 37 -0.02 5.21 -6.55
C GLU A 37 0.91 6.39 -6.21
N LEU A 38 1.49 6.42 -5.01
CA LEU A 38 2.40 7.48 -4.59
C LEU A 38 3.84 7.29 -5.07
N ARG A 39 4.16 6.21 -5.78
CA ARG A 39 5.54 5.90 -6.18
C ARG A 39 6.17 6.95 -7.09
N ASN A 40 5.38 7.68 -7.84
CA ASN A 40 5.88 8.66 -8.81
C ASN A 40 5.88 10.10 -8.28
N GLY A 41 5.49 10.31 -7.04
CA GLY A 41 5.52 11.63 -6.43
C GLY A 41 4.26 11.98 -5.66
N PRO A 42 4.20 13.19 -5.12
CA PRO A 42 3.07 13.62 -4.29
C PRO A 42 1.75 13.66 -5.06
N MET A 43 0.66 13.38 -4.33
CA MET A 43 -0.69 13.44 -4.88
C MET A 43 -1.62 14.11 -3.87
N THR A 44 -2.59 14.87 -4.37
CA THR A 44 -3.64 15.43 -3.52
C THR A 44 -4.55 14.31 -3.04
N PHE A 45 -5.31 14.58 -1.96
CA PHE A 45 -6.29 13.62 -1.47
C PHE A 45 -7.26 13.19 -2.58
N ARG A 46 -7.78 14.16 -3.33
CA ARG A 46 -8.74 13.88 -4.40
C ARG A 46 -8.15 13.02 -5.51
N ALA A 47 -6.95 13.35 -5.97
CA ALA A 47 -6.28 12.57 -7.01
C ALA A 47 -6.01 11.15 -6.53
N LEU A 48 -5.59 11.00 -5.27
CA LEU A 48 -5.31 9.70 -4.70
C LEU A 48 -6.58 8.87 -4.54
N GLN A 49 -7.69 9.52 -4.15
CA GLN A 49 -8.98 8.84 -4.04
C GLN A 49 -9.43 8.28 -5.40
N GLU A 50 -9.29 9.06 -6.44
CA GLU A 50 -9.65 8.63 -7.79
C GLU A 50 -8.74 7.49 -8.27
N ALA A 51 -7.43 7.62 -8.06
CA ALA A 51 -6.47 6.61 -8.48
C ALA A 51 -6.68 5.28 -7.76
N CYS A 52 -7.02 5.31 -6.48
CA CYS A 52 -7.27 4.11 -5.68
C CYS A 52 -8.67 3.55 -5.84
N GLU A 53 -9.55 4.25 -6.55
CA GLU A 53 -10.93 3.82 -6.78
C GLU A 53 -11.65 3.50 -5.46
N THR A 54 -11.51 4.39 -4.47
CA THR A 54 -12.07 4.18 -3.13
C THR A 54 -12.87 5.40 -2.68
N ASN A 55 -13.50 5.29 -1.51
CA ASN A 55 -14.23 6.40 -0.93
C ASN A 55 -13.35 7.21 0.02
N ALA A 56 -13.78 8.43 0.34
CA ALA A 56 -13.00 9.35 1.17
C ALA A 56 -12.75 8.80 2.57
N ARG A 57 -13.73 8.10 3.14
CA ARG A 57 -13.64 7.56 4.50
C ARG A 57 -12.55 6.50 4.59
N LEU A 58 -12.56 5.55 3.67
CA LEU A 58 -11.56 4.48 3.66
C LEU A 58 -10.18 5.04 3.38
N LEU A 59 -10.07 5.95 2.40
CA LEU A 59 -8.80 6.57 2.09
C LEU A 59 -8.22 7.31 3.30
N ASN A 60 -9.05 8.10 3.97
CA ASN A 60 -8.61 8.83 5.16
C ASN A 60 -8.12 7.88 6.26
N THR A 61 -8.82 6.77 6.48
CA THR A 61 -8.42 5.78 7.47
C THR A 61 -7.06 5.18 7.11
N ARG A 62 -6.86 4.79 5.86
CA ARG A 62 -5.58 4.20 5.43
C ARG A 62 -4.44 5.21 5.47
N LEU A 63 -4.69 6.46 5.06
CA LEU A 63 -3.67 7.51 5.15
C LEU A 63 -3.25 7.76 6.59
N THR A 64 -4.21 7.78 7.52
CA THR A 64 -3.90 7.93 8.95
C THR A 64 -3.00 6.80 9.44
N GLU A 65 -3.32 5.57 9.09
CA GLU A 65 -2.52 4.40 9.47
C GLU A 65 -1.11 4.45 8.89
N LEU A 66 -1.00 4.79 7.60
CA LEU A 66 0.29 4.83 6.92
C LEU A 66 1.15 6.00 7.38
N LYS A 67 0.54 7.13 7.72
CA LYS A 67 1.25 8.26 8.33
C LYS A 67 1.79 7.86 9.71
N SER A 68 0.96 7.25 10.54
CA SER A 68 1.35 6.80 11.87
C SER A 68 2.44 5.74 11.82
N SER A 69 2.49 4.96 10.75
CA SER A 69 3.50 3.93 10.55
C SER A 69 4.78 4.47 9.89
N GLY A 70 4.83 5.76 9.60
CA GLY A 70 6.02 6.40 9.06
C GLY A 70 6.25 6.20 7.57
N LEU A 71 5.26 5.70 6.83
CA LEU A 71 5.42 5.41 5.40
C LEU A 71 4.96 6.54 4.50
N VAL A 72 4.04 7.38 4.96
CA VAL A 72 3.45 8.46 4.18
C VAL A 72 3.57 9.77 4.95
N GLY A 73 3.91 10.83 4.24
CA GLY A 73 3.91 12.20 4.77
C GLY A 73 2.87 13.05 4.07
N HIS A 74 2.54 14.18 4.68
CA HIS A 74 1.59 15.12 4.12
C HIS A 74 2.10 16.54 4.34
N ASP A 75 2.21 17.30 3.26
CA ASP A 75 2.63 18.71 3.30
C ASP A 75 1.89 19.50 2.23
N VAL A 76 2.35 20.70 1.92
CA VAL A 76 1.68 21.57 0.93
C VAL A 76 1.68 20.95 -0.47
N GLY A 77 2.60 20.05 -0.77
CA GLY A 77 2.64 19.36 -2.06
C GLY A 77 1.67 18.19 -2.16
N GLY A 78 1.04 17.81 -1.06
CA GLY A 78 0.13 16.68 -1.00
C GLY A 78 0.68 15.53 -0.17
N TYR A 79 0.10 14.36 -0.34
CA TYR A 79 0.57 13.13 0.29
C TYR A 79 1.73 12.56 -0.53
N ARG A 80 2.75 12.05 0.15
CA ARG A 80 3.95 11.51 -0.48
C ARG A 80 4.52 10.37 0.33
N LEU A 81 5.32 9.54 -0.30
CA LEU A 81 6.09 8.54 0.43
C LEU A 81 7.22 9.24 1.21
N THR A 82 7.42 8.79 2.45
CA THR A 82 8.59 9.19 3.24
C THR A 82 9.81 8.40 2.75
N ASP A 83 10.99 8.66 3.33
CA ASP A 83 12.16 7.85 3.02
C ASP A 83 11.90 6.36 3.29
N GLU A 84 11.20 6.05 4.39
CA GLU A 84 10.85 4.68 4.70
C GLU A 84 9.82 4.13 3.71
N GLY A 85 8.86 4.94 3.29
CA GLY A 85 7.92 4.56 2.23
C GLY A 85 8.61 4.29 0.90
N LEU A 86 9.64 5.07 0.57
CA LEU A 86 10.44 4.85 -0.65
C LEU A 86 11.25 3.55 -0.56
N ARG A 87 11.75 3.21 0.61
CA ARG A 87 12.42 1.92 0.82
C ARG A 87 11.46 0.76 0.60
N LEU A 88 10.23 0.90 1.09
CA LEU A 88 9.18 -0.11 0.86
C LEU A 88 8.85 -0.21 -0.63
N GLU A 89 8.75 0.92 -1.32
CA GLU A 89 8.48 0.93 -2.76
C GLU A 89 9.53 0.13 -3.53
N LYS A 90 10.80 0.26 -3.16
CA LYS A 90 11.87 -0.53 -3.76
C LYS A 90 11.68 -2.03 -3.50
N ALA A 91 11.18 -2.40 -2.34
CA ALA A 91 10.89 -3.79 -2.02
C ALA A 91 9.67 -4.31 -2.79
N MET A 92 8.76 -3.44 -3.20
CA MET A 92 7.59 -3.80 -4.01
C MET A 92 7.92 -4.01 -5.48
N LYS A 93 9.04 -3.50 -5.96
CA LYS A 93 9.42 -3.62 -7.37
C LYS A 93 9.57 -5.08 -7.82
N PRO A 94 10.27 -5.95 -7.07
CA PRO A 94 10.29 -7.37 -7.40
C PRO A 94 8.91 -8.01 -7.46
N LEU A 95 7.98 -7.56 -6.63
CA LEU A 95 6.60 -8.04 -6.68
C LEU A 95 5.92 -7.68 -8.00
N SER A 96 6.15 -6.46 -8.49
CA SER A 96 5.63 -6.03 -9.79
C SER A 96 6.19 -6.89 -10.92
N ASP A 97 7.49 -7.19 -10.87
CA ASP A 97 8.15 -8.05 -11.86
C ASP A 97 7.57 -9.46 -11.82
N TRP A 98 7.38 -9.98 -10.61
CA TRP A 98 6.74 -11.29 -10.43
C TRP A 98 5.32 -11.30 -11.02
N ALA A 99 4.54 -10.24 -10.78
CA ALA A 99 3.17 -10.15 -11.27
C ALA A 99 3.13 -10.20 -12.80
N GLY A 100 4.07 -9.51 -13.46
CA GLY A 100 4.18 -9.54 -14.92
C GLY A 100 4.48 -10.95 -15.44
N GLN A 101 5.39 -11.67 -14.80
CA GLN A 101 5.72 -13.02 -15.18
C GLN A 101 4.58 -14.00 -14.88
N TRP A 102 3.93 -13.82 -13.73
CA TRP A 102 2.75 -14.61 -13.37
C TRP A 102 1.66 -14.47 -14.42
N ALA A 103 1.40 -13.24 -14.88
CA ALA A 103 0.41 -13.00 -15.91
C ALA A 103 0.74 -13.73 -17.20
N LYS A 104 2.02 -13.75 -17.61
CA LYS A 104 2.47 -14.49 -18.80
C LYS A 104 2.32 -15.99 -18.66
N ASN A 105 2.58 -16.52 -17.46
CA ASN A 105 2.51 -17.94 -17.18
C ASN A 105 1.09 -18.44 -16.93
N ASN A 106 0.13 -17.51 -16.77
CA ASN A 106 -1.23 -17.84 -16.38
C ASN A 106 -2.23 -17.00 -17.19
N PRO A 107 -2.45 -17.33 -18.48
CA PRO A 107 -3.34 -16.57 -19.33
C PRO A 107 -4.77 -16.42 -18.79
N ALA A 108 -5.25 -17.39 -18.02
CA ALA A 108 -6.58 -17.31 -17.41
C ALA A 108 -6.68 -16.17 -16.40
N ALA A 109 -5.60 -15.90 -15.66
CA ALA A 109 -5.56 -14.76 -14.74
C ALA A 109 -5.57 -13.43 -15.48
N ILE A 110 -4.90 -13.35 -16.65
CA ILE A 110 -4.92 -12.15 -17.50
C ILE A 110 -6.34 -11.85 -17.96
N ASN A 111 -7.06 -12.87 -18.41
CA ASN A 111 -8.41 -12.70 -18.96
C ASN A 111 -9.42 -12.27 -17.90
N ALA A 112 -9.11 -12.45 -16.62
CA ALA A 112 -9.97 -12.04 -15.53
C ALA A 112 -9.77 -10.57 -15.11
N VAL A 113 -8.81 -9.87 -15.71
CA VAL A 113 -8.41 -8.51 -15.35
C VAL A 113 -8.71 -7.56 -16.51
N ASP A 114 -9.17 -6.33 -16.16
CA ASP A 114 -9.34 -5.27 -17.16
C ASP A 114 -7.98 -5.00 -17.82
N PRO A 115 -7.87 -5.13 -19.16
CA PRO A 115 -6.59 -4.91 -19.85
C PRO A 115 -6.04 -3.49 -19.71
N ARG A 116 -6.86 -2.54 -19.24
CA ARG A 116 -6.42 -1.15 -18.99
C ARG A 116 -5.83 -0.97 -17.61
N ALA A 117 -5.96 -1.95 -16.75
CA ALA A 117 -5.50 -1.85 -15.35
C ALA A 117 -3.98 -1.96 -15.24
#